data_66e2bd7090afadc2f6339c7e1ff21624
#
_entry.id   66e2bd7090afadc2f6339c7e1ff21624
#
_cell.length_a   1.000
_cell.length_b   1.000
_cell.length_c   1.000
_cell.angle_alpha   90.00
_cell.angle_beta   90.00
_cell.angle_gamma   90.00
#
_symmetry.space_group_name_H-M   'P 1'
#
loop_
_entity.id
_entity.type
_entity.pdbx_description
1 polymer ?
#
loop_
_entity_poly.entity_id
_entity_poly.type
_entity_poly.pdbx_seq_one_letter_code
_entity_poly.pdbx_strand_id
1 'polypeptide(L)'
;GKGTVIGDASKDYRNSNGYVLSGPEYYTLFDGSTGAALDTINYEPGRGTVSKWGDSYGNRVDRFWGTVAYLDGSKPSVVTGRGYYTRMTATAYDVVNKKLVKRWAFDTGNDKSAAGYGDGNHNSMAADVDGDGKQEIITGSTCIDDNGKVLWCLNKGHGDAMHLGDFLPNRKGQELWICHEDKPYGVSLVDASNGKIIFHKDGTGDTGRCCADNVWAGNDGAEFWGLNNDVFDGSGNTLSCRRPAINFLSYWDGDLEREILDGKTDSPATISKMGTDGKLTTLLSTDGYYTCNTTKGTPCLSADIFGDWR
;
A
#
# COMPACT_ATOMS: atom_id res chain seq x y z
N GLY A 1 8.78 -26.12 -3.39
CA GLY A 1 8.16 -26.83 -2.29
C GLY A 1 7.87 -28.28 -2.65
N LYS A 2 8.06 -29.16 -1.68
CA LYS A 2 7.68 -30.57 -1.81
C LYS A 2 6.26 -30.74 -1.27
N GLY A 3 5.24 -30.51 -2.07
CA GLY A 3 3.85 -30.67 -1.67
C GLY A 3 3.04 -31.33 -2.77
N THR A 4 1.80 -31.70 -2.46
CA THR A 4 0.85 -32.19 -3.47
C THR A 4 0.62 -31.10 -4.50
N VAL A 5 0.87 -31.42 -5.77
CA VAL A 5 0.58 -30.51 -6.88
C VAL A 5 -0.92 -30.49 -7.11
N ILE A 6 -1.49 -29.30 -7.12
CA ILE A 6 -2.90 -29.06 -7.47
C ILE A 6 -2.98 -28.70 -8.94
N GLY A 7 -3.85 -29.35 -9.68
CA GLY A 7 -3.96 -29.22 -11.12
C GLY A 7 -3.00 -30.15 -11.89
N ASP A 8 -2.77 -29.86 -13.16
CA ASP A 8 -1.91 -30.64 -14.05
C ASP A 8 -0.48 -30.09 -14.04
N ALA A 9 0.42 -30.76 -13.34
CA ALA A 9 1.84 -30.38 -13.21
C ALA A 9 2.64 -30.50 -14.52
N SER A 10 2.12 -31.23 -15.52
CA SER A 10 2.77 -31.42 -16.82
C SER A 10 2.48 -30.29 -17.81
N LYS A 11 1.46 -29.48 -17.52
CA LYS A 11 0.97 -28.45 -18.42
C LYS A 11 1.70 -27.13 -18.24
N ASP A 12 2.31 -26.63 -19.31
CA ASP A 12 2.83 -25.26 -19.37
C ASP A 12 1.72 -24.32 -19.86
N TYR A 13 1.38 -23.35 -19.02
CA TYR A 13 0.34 -22.36 -19.32
C TYR A 13 0.91 -21.08 -19.94
N ARG A 14 2.22 -20.96 -20.14
CA ARG A 14 2.85 -19.81 -20.80
C ARG A 14 2.54 -19.80 -22.28
N ASN A 15 2.22 -18.64 -22.81
CA ASN A 15 2.17 -18.42 -24.25
C ASN A 15 3.58 -18.26 -24.86
N SER A 16 3.68 -18.05 -26.19
CA SER A 16 4.96 -17.84 -26.89
C SER A 16 5.79 -16.66 -26.37
N ASN A 17 5.17 -15.69 -25.72
CA ASN A 17 5.84 -14.52 -25.11
C ASN A 17 6.18 -14.74 -23.63
N GLY A 18 5.90 -15.92 -23.08
CA GLY A 18 6.16 -16.26 -21.68
C GLY A 18 5.07 -15.82 -20.71
N TYR A 19 3.96 -15.22 -21.15
CA TYR A 19 2.85 -14.78 -20.29
C TYR A 19 1.89 -15.90 -19.94
N VAL A 20 1.41 -15.94 -18.71
CA VAL A 20 0.35 -16.86 -18.26
C VAL A 20 -0.98 -16.12 -18.32
N LEU A 21 -1.71 -16.27 -19.42
CA LEU A 21 -3.00 -15.59 -19.66
C LEU A 21 -4.21 -16.48 -19.41
N SER A 22 -3.98 -17.75 -19.10
CA SER A 22 -5.02 -18.75 -18.81
C SER A 22 -4.48 -19.81 -17.86
N GLY A 23 -5.35 -20.64 -17.32
CA GLY A 23 -5.00 -21.70 -16.40
C GLY A 23 -5.64 -21.52 -15.03
N PRO A 24 -5.46 -22.50 -14.14
CA PRO A 24 -6.01 -22.44 -12.78
C PRO A 24 -5.26 -21.43 -11.93
N GLU A 25 -5.96 -20.82 -10.98
CA GLU A 25 -5.43 -19.90 -9.99
C GLU A 25 -5.94 -20.33 -8.62
N TYR A 26 -5.03 -20.44 -7.65
CA TYR A 26 -5.35 -20.94 -6.33
C TYR A 26 -4.94 -19.96 -5.25
N TYR A 27 -5.68 -19.99 -4.16
CA TYR A 27 -5.34 -19.34 -2.91
C TYR A 27 -5.21 -20.40 -1.83
N THR A 28 -4.05 -20.47 -1.15
CA THR A 28 -3.73 -21.55 -0.21
C THR A 28 -3.38 -20.98 1.15
N LEU A 29 -4.04 -21.49 2.19
CA LEU A 29 -3.67 -21.28 3.57
C LEU A 29 -2.60 -22.31 3.96
N PHE A 30 -1.49 -21.83 4.48
CA PHE A 30 -0.40 -22.67 4.99
C PHE A 30 -0.30 -22.61 6.51
N ASP A 31 0.09 -23.69 7.12
CA ASP A 31 0.51 -23.72 8.51
C ASP A 31 1.88 -23.04 8.64
N GLY A 32 1.95 -21.97 9.42
CA GLY A 32 3.16 -21.16 9.55
C GLY A 32 4.34 -21.85 10.21
N SER A 33 4.10 -22.91 11.00
CA SER A 33 5.15 -23.65 11.70
C SER A 33 5.73 -24.80 10.87
N THR A 34 4.92 -25.38 9.98
CA THR A 34 5.29 -26.60 9.24
C THR A 34 5.40 -26.38 7.73
N GLY A 35 4.79 -25.30 7.21
CA GLY A 35 4.63 -25.04 5.78
C GLY A 35 3.65 -25.99 5.08
N ALA A 36 2.86 -26.78 5.82
CA ALA A 36 1.86 -27.67 5.26
C ALA A 36 0.65 -26.87 4.75
N ALA A 37 0.13 -27.24 3.58
CA ALA A 37 -1.12 -26.67 3.08
C ALA A 37 -2.28 -27.17 3.95
N LEU A 38 -3.05 -26.24 4.51
CA LEU A 38 -4.22 -26.50 5.36
C LEU A 38 -5.51 -26.48 4.55
N ASP A 39 -5.61 -25.51 3.62
CA ASP A 39 -6.76 -25.35 2.75
C ASP A 39 -6.34 -24.71 1.43
N THR A 40 -7.00 -25.10 0.34
CA THR A 40 -6.78 -24.51 -0.98
C THR A 40 -8.10 -24.31 -1.67
N ILE A 41 -8.34 -23.09 -2.12
CA ILE A 41 -9.54 -22.67 -2.85
C ILE A 41 -9.13 -22.07 -4.20
N ASN A 42 -10.06 -21.96 -5.13
CA ASN A 42 -9.84 -21.15 -6.32
C ASN A 42 -9.71 -19.69 -5.94
N TYR A 43 -8.81 -18.97 -6.63
CA TYR A 43 -8.67 -17.52 -6.42
C TYR A 43 -9.93 -16.80 -6.93
N GLU A 44 -10.47 -15.89 -6.13
CA GLU A 44 -11.66 -15.10 -6.47
C GLU A 44 -11.35 -13.58 -6.46
N PRO A 45 -11.83 -12.85 -7.50
CA PRO A 45 -12.35 -13.37 -8.75
C PRO A 45 -11.22 -13.97 -9.60
N GLY A 46 -11.54 -15.05 -10.32
CA GLY A 46 -10.62 -15.62 -11.31
C GLY A 46 -10.29 -14.61 -12.41
N ARG A 47 -9.18 -14.83 -13.13
CA ARG A 47 -8.68 -13.97 -14.22
C ARG A 47 -9.74 -13.67 -15.28
N GLY A 48 -10.51 -14.68 -15.70
CA GLY A 48 -11.54 -14.52 -16.74
C GLY A 48 -10.94 -14.00 -18.05
N THR A 49 -11.63 -13.05 -18.68
CA THR A 49 -11.14 -12.40 -19.89
C THR A 49 -10.13 -11.31 -19.53
N VAL A 50 -8.85 -11.53 -19.86
CA VAL A 50 -7.72 -10.66 -19.51
C VAL A 50 -7.94 -9.20 -19.92
N SER A 51 -8.43 -8.98 -21.15
CA SER A 51 -8.66 -7.62 -21.68
C SER A 51 -9.68 -6.78 -20.89
N LYS A 52 -10.51 -7.41 -20.08
CA LYS A 52 -11.44 -6.69 -19.19
C LYS A 52 -10.78 -6.05 -17.97
N TRP A 53 -9.49 -6.30 -17.77
CA TRP A 53 -8.70 -5.70 -16.69
C TRP A 53 -7.86 -4.49 -17.13
N GLY A 54 -7.94 -4.10 -18.42
CA GLY A 54 -7.28 -2.90 -18.94
C GLY A 54 -6.15 -3.14 -19.93
N ASP A 55 -5.68 -4.39 -20.07
CA ASP A 55 -4.74 -4.78 -21.11
C ASP A 55 -4.97 -6.23 -21.59
N SER A 56 -4.27 -6.65 -22.64
CA SER A 56 -4.40 -8.00 -23.20
C SER A 56 -3.20 -8.91 -22.94
N TYR A 57 -2.16 -8.42 -22.25
CA TYR A 57 -0.93 -9.18 -22.02
C TYR A 57 -0.71 -9.56 -20.54
N GLY A 58 -1.69 -9.32 -19.70
CA GLY A 58 -1.74 -9.84 -18.34
C GLY A 58 -1.16 -8.95 -17.25
N ASN A 59 -0.65 -7.75 -17.58
CA ASN A 59 -0.06 -6.87 -16.57
C ASN A 59 -1.12 -6.36 -15.57
N ARG A 60 -2.28 -5.90 -16.07
CA ARG A 60 -3.33 -5.32 -15.21
C ARG A 60 -4.08 -6.37 -14.40
N VAL A 61 -4.32 -7.56 -14.95
CA VAL A 61 -5.02 -8.64 -14.26
C VAL A 61 -4.16 -9.28 -13.17
N ASP A 62 -2.84 -9.25 -13.31
CA ASP A 62 -1.91 -9.85 -12.36
C ASP A 62 -1.35 -8.82 -11.35
N ARG A 63 -2.05 -7.70 -11.16
CA ARG A 63 -1.80 -6.73 -10.11
C ARG A 63 -2.54 -7.15 -8.85
N PHE A 64 -1.83 -7.80 -7.95
CA PHE A 64 -2.34 -8.29 -6.67
C PHE A 64 -1.90 -7.38 -5.54
N TRP A 65 -2.76 -7.30 -4.52
CA TRP A 65 -2.46 -6.70 -3.24
C TRP A 65 -3.12 -7.53 -2.14
N GLY A 66 -2.70 -7.35 -0.90
CA GLY A 66 -3.29 -8.06 0.22
C GLY A 66 -2.97 -7.38 1.53
N THR A 67 -3.87 -7.56 2.50
CA THR A 67 -3.71 -7.07 3.86
C THR A 67 -4.38 -8.00 4.85
N VAL A 68 -4.05 -7.85 6.12
CA VAL A 68 -4.74 -8.48 7.23
C VAL A 68 -5.50 -7.40 7.98
N ALA A 69 -6.76 -7.64 8.28
CA ALA A 69 -7.62 -6.67 8.96
C ALA A 69 -8.52 -7.34 9.99
N TYR A 70 -8.82 -6.64 11.07
CA TYR A 70 -9.77 -7.06 12.10
C TYR A 70 -11.18 -6.58 11.72
N LEU A 71 -11.77 -7.23 10.69
CA LEU A 71 -13.07 -6.87 10.12
C LEU A 71 -14.26 -7.16 11.05
N ASP A 72 -14.06 -7.83 12.17
CA ASP A 72 -15.07 -8.02 13.23
C ASP A 72 -14.63 -7.41 14.57
N GLY A 73 -13.54 -6.64 14.55
CA GLY A 73 -12.96 -6.01 15.74
C GLY A 73 -12.21 -6.97 16.67
N SER A 74 -12.18 -8.28 16.40
CA SER A 74 -11.65 -9.27 17.35
C SER A 74 -10.70 -10.29 16.75
N LYS A 75 -10.93 -10.71 15.50
CA LYS A 75 -10.15 -11.74 14.80
C LYS A 75 -9.63 -11.24 13.47
N PRO A 76 -8.40 -11.62 13.10
CA PRO A 76 -7.84 -11.24 11.81
C PRO A 76 -8.56 -11.97 10.67
N SER A 77 -8.94 -11.22 9.65
CA SER A 77 -9.34 -11.70 8.34
C SER A 77 -8.24 -11.39 7.35
N VAL A 78 -8.09 -12.18 6.30
CA VAL A 78 -7.19 -11.85 5.19
C VAL A 78 -8.01 -11.28 4.04
N VAL A 79 -7.57 -10.17 3.49
CA VAL A 79 -8.17 -9.53 2.33
C VAL A 79 -7.20 -9.60 1.17
N THR A 80 -7.66 -10.13 0.04
CA THR A 80 -6.87 -10.21 -1.20
C THR A 80 -7.56 -9.40 -2.28
N GLY A 81 -6.76 -8.63 -3.03
CA GLY A 81 -7.25 -7.82 -4.13
C GLY A 81 -6.60 -8.17 -5.45
N ARG A 82 -7.31 -7.90 -6.53
CA ARG A 82 -6.84 -8.02 -7.91
C ARG A 82 -7.29 -6.81 -8.70
N GLY A 83 -6.36 -6.23 -9.48
CA GLY A 83 -6.62 -5.04 -10.28
C GLY A 83 -6.73 -3.77 -9.43
N TYR A 84 -6.43 -2.63 -10.04
CA TYR A 84 -6.58 -1.31 -9.43
C TYR A 84 -6.42 -0.15 -10.42
N TYR A 85 -6.01 -0.42 -11.66
CA TYR A 85 -5.94 0.61 -12.72
C TYR A 85 -7.24 0.80 -13.47
N THR A 86 -8.14 -0.19 -13.39
CA THR A 86 -9.48 -0.20 -13.99
C THR A 86 -10.41 -0.96 -13.06
N ARG A 87 -10.88 -2.15 -13.43
CA ARG A 87 -11.59 -3.04 -12.52
C ARG A 87 -10.74 -3.28 -11.28
N MET A 88 -11.33 -3.03 -10.11
CA MET A 88 -10.72 -3.28 -8.81
C MET A 88 -11.57 -4.27 -8.04
N THR A 89 -10.91 -5.24 -7.39
CA THR A 89 -11.60 -6.25 -6.59
C THR A 89 -10.90 -6.46 -5.25
N ALA A 90 -11.69 -6.84 -4.25
CA ALA A 90 -11.21 -7.28 -2.95
C ALA A 90 -12.07 -8.44 -2.47
N THR A 91 -11.48 -9.48 -1.89
CA THR A 91 -12.21 -10.58 -1.28
C THR A 91 -11.65 -10.85 0.11
N ALA A 92 -12.52 -10.83 1.11
CA ALA A 92 -12.15 -11.10 2.50
C ALA A 92 -12.47 -12.55 2.87
N TYR A 93 -11.53 -13.15 3.60
CA TYR A 93 -11.67 -14.51 4.14
C TYR A 93 -11.34 -14.53 5.62
N ASP A 94 -12.19 -15.24 6.37
CA ASP A 94 -11.88 -15.65 7.73
C ASP A 94 -11.21 -17.03 7.73
N VAL A 95 -10.37 -17.29 8.72
CA VAL A 95 -9.83 -18.64 8.95
C VAL A 95 -10.65 -19.31 10.04
N VAL A 96 -11.48 -20.27 9.65
CA VAL A 96 -12.33 -21.02 10.57
C VAL A 96 -11.99 -22.52 10.47
N ASN A 97 -11.57 -23.12 11.58
CA ASN A 97 -11.18 -24.54 11.62
C ASN A 97 -10.15 -24.91 10.52
N LYS A 98 -9.14 -24.06 10.33
CA LYS A 98 -8.09 -24.22 9.30
C LYS A 98 -8.63 -24.19 7.86
N LYS A 99 -9.77 -23.54 7.63
CA LYS A 99 -10.40 -23.34 6.32
C LYS A 99 -10.54 -21.86 6.02
N LEU A 100 -10.38 -21.51 4.74
CA LEU A 100 -10.68 -20.17 4.22
C LEU A 100 -12.19 -20.06 3.98
N VAL A 101 -12.86 -19.22 4.76
CA VAL A 101 -14.31 -18.98 4.66
C VAL A 101 -14.52 -17.56 4.17
N LYS A 102 -15.10 -17.42 2.99
CA LYS A 102 -15.36 -16.10 2.40
C LYS A 102 -16.34 -15.30 3.28
N ARG A 103 -15.95 -14.08 3.66
CA ARG A 103 -16.75 -13.13 4.42
C ARG A 103 -17.56 -12.25 3.46
N TRP A 104 -16.88 -11.57 2.55
CA TRP A 104 -17.48 -10.72 1.52
C TRP A 104 -16.57 -10.63 0.28
N ALA A 105 -17.13 -10.08 -0.80
CA ALA A 105 -16.37 -9.70 -1.98
C ALA A 105 -16.85 -8.34 -2.50
N PHE A 106 -15.89 -7.51 -2.87
CA PHE A 106 -16.05 -6.23 -3.56
C PHE A 106 -15.55 -6.36 -4.99
N ASP A 107 -16.27 -5.83 -5.95
CA ASP A 107 -15.92 -5.88 -7.37
C ASP A 107 -16.59 -4.73 -8.12
N THR A 108 -15.80 -3.81 -8.67
CA THR A 108 -16.32 -2.70 -9.49
C THR A 108 -16.82 -3.16 -10.85
N GLY A 109 -16.53 -4.41 -11.24
CA GLY A 109 -16.78 -4.86 -12.60
C GLY A 109 -16.04 -4.03 -13.64
N ASN A 110 -16.66 -3.87 -14.83
CA ASN A 110 -16.17 -2.98 -15.88
C ASN A 110 -16.98 -1.68 -15.96
N ASP A 111 -17.68 -1.34 -14.91
CA ASP A 111 -18.45 -0.12 -14.81
C ASP A 111 -17.54 1.03 -14.37
N LYS A 112 -17.22 1.93 -15.29
CA LYS A 112 -16.37 3.10 -15.04
C LYS A 112 -16.99 4.11 -14.06
N SER A 113 -18.28 4.00 -13.79
CA SER A 113 -18.98 4.84 -12.82
C SER A 113 -19.04 4.23 -11.42
N ALA A 114 -18.64 2.96 -11.29
CA ALA A 114 -18.61 2.29 -9.99
C ALA A 114 -17.55 2.92 -9.09
N ALA A 115 -17.91 3.22 -7.85
CA ALA A 115 -16.97 3.73 -6.85
C ALA A 115 -15.79 2.76 -6.69
N GLY A 116 -14.57 3.28 -6.78
CA GLY A 116 -13.33 2.51 -6.72
C GLY A 116 -12.81 2.04 -8.08
N TYR A 117 -13.54 2.22 -9.19
CA TYR A 117 -13.03 1.84 -10.51
C TYR A 117 -11.81 2.68 -10.89
N GLY A 118 -10.64 2.04 -10.99
CA GLY A 118 -9.40 2.73 -11.35
C GLY A 118 -8.75 3.52 -10.22
N ASP A 119 -9.29 3.49 -9.02
CA ASP A 119 -8.88 4.32 -7.88
C ASP A 119 -7.96 3.58 -6.88
N GLY A 120 -7.50 2.39 -7.20
CA GLY A 120 -6.65 1.63 -6.29
C GLY A 120 -5.17 2.01 -6.36
N ASN A 121 -4.37 1.45 -5.44
CA ASN A 121 -2.94 1.69 -5.32
C ASN A 121 -2.16 0.35 -5.38
N HIS A 122 -0.82 0.42 -5.39
CA HIS A 122 0.06 -0.74 -5.31
C HIS A 122 0.06 -1.44 -3.96
N ASN A 123 -0.40 -0.77 -2.91
CA ASN A 123 -0.49 -1.28 -1.55
C ASN A 123 -1.88 -1.07 -0.96
N SER A 124 -2.10 -1.65 0.20
CA SER A 124 -3.30 -1.46 1.01
C SER A 124 -2.93 -1.34 2.47
N MET A 125 -3.74 -0.64 3.23
CA MET A 125 -3.59 -0.47 4.67
C MET A 125 -4.93 -0.76 5.36
N ALA A 126 -4.87 -1.26 6.59
CA ALA A 126 -6.05 -1.54 7.40
C ALA A 126 -5.99 -0.74 8.70
N ALA A 127 -7.07 -0.04 9.03
CA ALA A 127 -7.24 0.67 10.29
C ALA A 127 -8.72 0.90 10.57
N ASP A 128 -9.08 1.06 11.84
CA ASP A 128 -10.40 1.54 12.27
C ASP A 128 -10.42 3.07 12.05
N VAL A 129 -10.89 3.49 10.87
CA VAL A 129 -10.84 4.91 10.50
C VAL A 129 -12.13 5.65 10.83
N ASP A 130 -13.25 4.97 11.01
CA ASP A 130 -14.53 5.58 11.35
C ASP A 130 -14.89 5.47 12.85
N GLY A 131 -14.13 4.66 13.61
CA GLY A 131 -14.23 4.55 15.05
C GLY A 131 -15.31 3.57 15.53
N ASP A 132 -15.72 2.61 14.69
CA ASP A 132 -16.73 1.60 15.03
C ASP A 132 -16.14 0.36 15.75
N GLY A 133 -14.80 0.29 15.86
CA GLY A 133 -14.06 -0.80 16.50
C GLY A 133 -13.68 -1.92 15.54
N LYS A 134 -13.92 -1.77 14.25
CA LYS A 134 -13.49 -2.69 13.18
C LYS A 134 -12.60 -1.96 12.20
N GLN A 135 -11.87 -2.69 11.40
CA GLN A 135 -10.91 -2.07 10.47
C GLN A 135 -11.46 -2.04 9.05
N GLU A 136 -11.31 -0.88 8.41
CA GLU A 136 -11.51 -0.63 7.00
C GLU A 136 -10.25 -0.93 6.21
N ILE A 137 -10.41 -1.10 4.90
CA ILE A 137 -9.32 -1.30 3.96
C ILE A 137 -9.19 -0.06 3.08
N ILE A 138 -8.07 0.64 3.19
CA ILE A 138 -7.72 1.71 2.27
C ILE A 138 -6.78 1.17 1.19
N THR A 139 -7.16 1.34 -0.06
CA THR A 139 -6.31 1.05 -1.22
C THR A 139 -6.41 2.19 -2.23
N GLY A 140 -5.40 3.08 -2.21
CA GLY A 140 -5.40 4.28 -3.03
C GLY A 140 -6.48 5.28 -2.66
N SER A 141 -7.21 5.72 -3.65
CA SER A 141 -8.29 6.70 -3.54
C SER A 141 -9.62 6.10 -3.05
N THR A 142 -9.62 4.87 -2.53
CA THR A 142 -10.82 4.15 -2.10
C THR A 142 -10.66 3.55 -0.71
N CYS A 143 -11.67 3.71 0.14
CA CYS A 143 -11.83 3.02 1.40
C CYS A 143 -12.98 2.03 1.31
N ILE A 144 -12.72 0.77 1.63
CA ILE A 144 -13.71 -0.31 1.70
C ILE A 144 -13.96 -0.59 3.19
N ASP A 145 -15.21 -0.47 3.60
CA ASP A 145 -15.71 -0.70 4.93
C ASP A 145 -15.58 -2.19 5.34
N ASP A 146 -15.60 -2.48 6.64
CA ASP A 146 -15.51 -3.82 7.25
C ASP A 146 -16.50 -4.83 6.63
N ASN A 147 -17.61 -4.33 6.11
CA ASN A 147 -18.69 -5.09 5.47
C ASN A 147 -18.52 -5.29 3.94
N GLY A 148 -17.42 -4.79 3.35
CA GLY A 148 -17.10 -4.91 1.93
C GLY A 148 -17.77 -3.88 1.02
N LYS A 149 -18.42 -2.86 1.56
CA LYS A 149 -18.98 -1.73 0.79
C LYS A 149 -17.96 -0.59 0.76
N VAL A 150 -18.07 0.27 -0.24
CA VAL A 150 -17.25 1.49 -0.28
C VAL A 150 -17.74 2.45 0.80
N LEU A 151 -16.86 2.82 1.73
CA LEU A 151 -17.10 3.85 2.72
C LEU A 151 -16.99 5.24 2.08
N TRP A 152 -15.90 5.46 1.34
CA TRP A 152 -15.69 6.64 0.52
C TRP A 152 -14.75 6.36 -0.66
N CYS A 153 -14.80 7.24 -1.67
CA CYS A 153 -13.98 7.18 -2.86
C CYS A 153 -13.64 8.61 -3.32
N LEU A 154 -12.37 8.89 -3.58
CA LEU A 154 -11.90 10.22 -3.99
C LEU A 154 -12.16 10.49 -5.47
N ASN A 155 -12.30 9.45 -6.29
CA ASN A 155 -12.39 9.53 -7.75
C ASN A 155 -11.20 10.32 -8.37
N LYS A 156 -10.01 10.07 -7.87
CA LYS A 156 -8.77 10.72 -8.32
C LYS A 156 -7.84 9.79 -9.10
N GLY A 157 -8.34 8.58 -9.39
CA GLY A 157 -7.61 7.58 -10.13
C GLY A 157 -6.52 6.88 -9.30
N HIS A 158 -5.68 6.16 -10.01
CA HIS A 158 -4.58 5.40 -9.46
C HIS A 158 -3.49 6.29 -8.84
N GLY A 159 -2.81 5.74 -7.85
CA GLY A 159 -1.61 6.33 -7.24
C GLY A 159 -0.61 5.26 -6.83
N ASP A 160 0.66 5.62 -6.73
CA ASP A 160 1.76 4.68 -6.48
C ASP A 160 2.13 4.52 -5.00
N ALA A 161 1.83 5.51 -4.17
CA ALA A 161 2.19 5.50 -2.76
C ALA A 161 1.13 6.18 -1.90
N MET A 162 0.99 5.66 -0.68
CA MET A 162 0.11 6.23 0.34
C MET A 162 0.64 5.92 1.75
N HIS A 163 0.33 6.79 2.70
CA HIS A 163 0.64 6.65 4.11
C HIS A 163 -0.60 6.98 4.94
N LEU A 164 -0.92 6.11 5.88
CA LEU A 164 -2.03 6.27 6.82
C LEU A 164 -1.48 6.36 8.23
N GLY A 165 -1.92 7.35 8.99
CA GLY A 165 -1.49 7.57 10.37
C GLY A 165 -2.27 8.69 11.03
N ASP A 166 -2.07 8.86 12.32
CA ASP A 166 -2.50 10.03 13.08
C ASP A 166 -1.42 11.10 12.95
N PHE A 167 -1.49 11.89 11.88
CA PHE A 167 -0.44 12.86 11.51
C PHE A 167 -0.67 14.26 12.07
N LEU A 168 -1.90 14.58 12.43
CA LEU A 168 -2.30 15.91 12.86
C LEU A 168 -2.63 15.93 14.35
N PRO A 169 -1.71 16.32 15.25
CA PRO A 169 -1.84 16.16 16.70
C PRO A 169 -3.05 16.92 17.31
N ASN A 170 -3.54 17.94 16.60
CA ASN A 170 -4.69 18.75 17.06
C ASN A 170 -6.01 18.32 16.40
N ARG A 171 -6.02 17.19 15.71
CA ARG A 171 -7.20 16.65 15.01
C ARG A 171 -7.44 15.22 15.47
N LYS A 172 -8.68 14.87 15.74
CA LYS A 172 -9.05 13.50 16.10
C LYS A 172 -9.16 12.63 14.84
N GLY A 173 -8.62 11.43 14.89
CA GLY A 173 -8.69 10.42 13.84
C GLY A 173 -7.40 10.33 13.05
N GLN A 174 -7.44 9.58 11.98
CA GLN A 174 -6.28 9.34 11.12
C GLN A 174 -6.40 10.11 9.80
N GLU A 175 -5.26 10.41 9.19
CA GLU A 175 -5.15 11.00 7.88
C GLU A 175 -4.49 10.04 6.90
N LEU A 176 -4.93 10.14 5.65
CA LEU A 176 -4.30 9.50 4.50
C LEU A 176 -3.52 10.55 3.71
N TRP A 177 -2.21 10.36 3.58
CA TRP A 177 -1.38 11.06 2.60
C TRP A 177 -1.21 10.22 1.35
N ILE A 178 -1.56 10.74 0.18
CA ILE A 178 -1.57 9.98 -1.07
C ILE A 178 -1.07 10.82 -2.25
N CYS A 179 -0.31 10.20 -3.17
CA CYS A 179 0.04 10.77 -4.46
C CYS A 179 -0.83 10.21 -5.59
N HIS A 180 -0.97 10.99 -6.68
CA HIS A 180 -1.85 10.70 -7.81
C HIS A 180 -1.06 10.59 -9.12
N GLU A 181 -1.32 9.51 -9.87
CA GLU A 181 -0.78 9.27 -11.22
C GLU A 181 -1.68 9.88 -12.31
N ASP A 182 -3.00 9.98 -12.03
CA ASP A 182 -3.99 10.55 -12.94
C ASP A 182 -4.28 12.03 -12.66
N LYS A 183 -4.90 12.71 -13.60
CA LYS A 183 -5.31 14.13 -13.45
C LYS A 183 -6.51 14.28 -12.49
N PRO A 184 -6.49 15.29 -11.60
CA PRO A 184 -5.38 16.20 -11.35
C PRO A 184 -4.24 15.46 -10.61
N TYR A 185 -3.03 15.56 -11.16
CA TYR A 185 -1.82 15.00 -10.54
C TYR A 185 -1.54 15.67 -9.19
N GLY A 186 -0.55 15.16 -8.48
CA GLY A 186 -0.06 15.77 -7.25
C GLY A 186 -0.32 14.91 -6.02
N VAL A 187 -0.61 15.57 -4.91
CA VAL A 187 -0.72 14.93 -3.59
C VAL A 187 -1.93 15.45 -2.82
N SER A 188 -2.51 14.61 -1.99
CA SER A 188 -3.63 14.99 -1.12
C SER A 188 -3.42 14.51 0.31
N LEU A 189 -3.74 15.35 1.29
CA LEU A 189 -4.00 14.96 2.67
C LEU A 189 -5.50 14.83 2.86
N VAL A 190 -5.95 13.70 3.36
CA VAL A 190 -7.35 13.30 3.40
C VAL A 190 -7.73 12.86 4.81
N ASP A 191 -8.90 13.26 5.28
CA ASP A 191 -9.54 12.69 6.46
C ASP A 191 -9.91 11.23 6.17
N ALA A 192 -9.23 10.29 6.81
CA ALA A 192 -9.41 8.87 6.55
C ALA A 192 -10.80 8.36 6.94
N SER A 193 -11.50 9.02 7.86
CA SER A 193 -12.83 8.60 8.31
C SER A 193 -13.95 8.81 7.28
N ASN A 194 -13.76 9.77 6.35
CA ASN A 194 -14.85 10.19 5.46
C ASN A 194 -14.41 10.60 4.05
N GLY A 195 -13.12 10.51 3.72
CA GLY A 195 -12.57 10.86 2.41
C GLY A 195 -12.52 12.36 2.11
N LYS A 196 -12.76 13.25 3.09
CA LYS A 196 -12.68 14.68 2.87
C LYS A 196 -11.23 15.14 2.69
N ILE A 197 -10.94 15.78 1.58
CA ILE A 197 -9.63 16.37 1.33
C ILE A 197 -9.40 17.54 2.26
N ILE A 198 -8.35 17.49 3.08
CA ILE A 198 -7.90 18.56 3.99
C ILE A 198 -7.16 19.60 3.16
N PHE A 199 -6.16 19.17 2.38
CA PHE A 199 -5.56 19.99 1.33
C PHE A 199 -5.09 19.12 0.16
N HIS A 200 -4.95 19.76 -1.01
CA HIS A 200 -4.41 19.17 -2.23
C HIS A 200 -3.34 20.10 -2.82
N LYS A 201 -2.29 19.52 -3.37
CA LYS A 201 -1.27 20.24 -4.13
C LYS A 201 -1.19 19.63 -5.53
N ASP A 202 -1.42 20.47 -6.54
CA ASP A 202 -1.37 20.05 -7.93
C ASP A 202 0.06 19.66 -8.34
N GLY A 203 0.17 18.59 -9.09
CA GLY A 203 1.38 18.18 -9.78
C GLY A 203 1.36 18.55 -11.26
N THR A 204 2.52 18.49 -11.89
CA THR A 204 2.66 18.75 -13.35
C THR A 204 2.59 17.48 -14.19
N GLY A 205 2.58 16.30 -13.54
CA GLY A 205 2.54 14.98 -14.13
C GLY A 205 2.37 13.92 -13.05
N ASP A 206 2.57 12.66 -13.42
CA ASP A 206 2.56 11.54 -12.50
C ASP A 206 3.43 11.82 -11.26
N THR A 207 2.79 11.75 -10.08
CA THR A 207 3.46 11.86 -8.79
C THR A 207 3.64 10.45 -8.23
N GLY A 208 4.67 9.75 -8.70
CA GLY A 208 4.89 8.33 -8.44
C GLY A 208 5.33 7.98 -7.03
N ARG A 209 5.53 8.98 -6.14
CA ARG A 209 5.99 8.76 -4.76
C ARG A 209 5.54 9.87 -3.83
N CYS A 210 5.28 9.50 -2.58
CA CYS A 210 5.13 10.44 -1.47
C CYS A 210 5.55 9.78 -0.15
N CYS A 211 5.84 10.58 0.85
CA CYS A 211 6.02 10.14 2.24
C CYS A 211 5.35 11.13 3.19
N ALA A 212 4.98 10.66 4.36
CA ALA A 212 4.49 11.47 5.47
C ALA A 212 4.84 10.80 6.79
N ASP A 213 5.42 11.54 7.67
CA ASP A 213 5.55 11.27 9.11
C ASP A 213 6.25 12.43 9.81
N ASN A 214 6.35 12.36 11.13
CA ASN A 214 7.16 13.28 11.93
C ASN A 214 8.65 12.97 11.70
N VAL A 215 9.35 13.80 10.95
CA VAL A 215 10.77 13.65 10.63
C VAL A 215 11.62 14.88 11.02
N TRP A 216 10.98 15.97 11.46
CA TRP A 216 11.65 17.23 11.77
C TRP A 216 11.08 17.93 13.00
N ALA A 217 11.85 17.96 14.09
CA ALA A 217 11.50 18.66 15.33
C ALA A 217 11.28 20.18 15.20
N GLY A 218 11.49 20.76 14.01
CA GLY A 218 11.22 22.18 13.74
C GLY A 218 9.78 22.51 13.38
N ASN A 219 8.91 21.51 13.32
CA ASN A 219 7.48 21.64 13.03
C ASN A 219 6.67 20.78 14.01
N ASP A 220 5.48 21.23 14.39
CA ASP A 220 4.55 20.45 15.22
C ASP A 220 3.73 19.50 14.34
N GLY A 221 3.83 18.19 14.57
CA GLY A 221 3.16 17.16 13.81
C GLY A 221 4.01 16.64 12.65
N ALA A 222 3.37 15.96 11.72
CA ALA A 222 4.06 15.32 10.61
C ALA A 222 4.38 16.28 9.47
N GLU A 223 5.43 15.96 8.72
CA GLU A 223 5.77 16.53 7.43
C GLU A 223 5.19 15.68 6.29
N PHE A 224 4.82 16.34 5.18
CA PHE A 224 4.19 15.75 4.01
C PHE A 224 4.97 16.13 2.75
N TRP A 225 5.45 15.15 1.96
CA TRP A 225 6.19 15.44 0.74
C TRP A 225 5.98 14.39 -0.36
N GLY A 226 6.29 14.79 -1.61
CA GLY A 226 6.18 13.97 -2.80
C GLY A 226 7.35 14.19 -3.77
N LEU A 227 7.11 14.02 -5.08
CA LEU A 227 8.14 14.21 -6.11
C LEU A 227 8.60 15.66 -6.27
N ASN A 228 7.74 16.64 -6.02
CA ASN A 228 8.13 18.06 -6.03
C ASN A 228 9.13 18.34 -4.89
N ASN A 229 9.86 19.44 -4.99
CA ASN A 229 10.87 19.76 -4.00
C ASN A 229 10.32 20.30 -2.67
N ASP A 230 9.02 20.41 -2.53
CA ASP A 230 8.36 20.98 -1.37
C ASP A 230 8.11 19.93 -0.28
N VAL A 231 8.18 20.39 0.96
CA VAL A 231 7.72 19.69 2.16
C VAL A 231 6.63 20.56 2.78
N PHE A 232 5.52 19.96 3.17
CA PHE A 232 4.36 20.68 3.69
C PHE A 232 4.11 20.35 5.16
N ASP A 233 3.55 21.30 5.91
CA ASP A 233 2.91 21.05 7.19
C ASP A 233 1.48 20.50 7.02
N GLY A 234 0.81 20.16 8.12
CA GLY A 234 -0.55 19.65 8.12
C GLY A 234 -1.64 20.62 7.61
N SER A 235 -1.30 21.89 7.41
CA SER A 235 -2.17 22.91 6.81
C SER A 235 -1.87 23.13 5.33
N GLY A 236 -0.85 22.47 4.79
CA GLY A 236 -0.39 22.62 3.43
C GLY A 236 0.50 23.83 3.17
N ASN A 237 1.09 24.44 4.22
CA ASN A 237 2.12 25.47 4.05
C ASN A 237 3.46 24.81 3.74
N THR A 238 4.23 25.42 2.85
CA THR A 238 5.59 24.93 2.54
C THR A 238 6.54 25.24 3.69
N LEU A 239 7.24 24.19 4.14
CA LEU A 239 8.25 24.26 5.18
C LEU A 239 9.65 24.57 4.60
N SER A 240 10.54 25.11 5.43
CA SER A 240 11.88 25.52 5.02
C SER A 240 12.93 24.40 5.11
N CYS A 241 12.55 23.21 5.60
CA CYS A 241 13.47 22.07 5.69
C CYS A 241 13.79 21.50 4.30
N ARG A 242 14.93 20.78 4.22
CA ARG A 242 15.31 20.06 3.00
C ARG A 242 14.36 18.88 2.75
N ARG A 243 13.84 18.75 1.53
CA ARG A 243 13.02 17.60 1.14
C ARG A 243 13.84 16.30 1.28
N PRO A 244 13.37 15.33 2.09
CA PRO A 244 14.01 14.03 2.22
C PRO A 244 13.81 13.14 0.98
N ALA A 245 14.46 11.98 0.98
CA ALA A 245 14.10 10.90 0.06
C ALA A 245 12.65 10.46 0.27
N ILE A 246 12.06 9.81 -0.75
CA ILE A 246 10.61 9.54 -0.82
C ILE A 246 10.28 8.05 -0.82
N ASN A 247 11.19 7.20 -0.32
CA ASN A 247 10.96 5.76 -0.34
C ASN A 247 10.41 5.23 0.98
N PHE A 248 11.18 5.30 2.08
CA PHE A 248 10.82 4.68 3.35
C PHE A 248 11.26 5.50 4.55
N LEU A 249 10.59 5.24 5.67
CA LEU A 249 10.88 5.79 6.98
C LEU A 249 11.07 4.65 7.98
N SER A 250 11.90 4.89 8.99
CA SER A 250 12.18 3.91 10.04
C SER A 250 12.33 4.62 11.38
N TYR A 251 11.98 3.98 12.48
CA TYR A 251 12.45 4.36 13.79
C TYR A 251 13.81 3.69 13.98
N TRP A 252 14.89 4.47 14.06
CA TRP A 252 16.25 3.95 14.08
C TRP A 252 17.00 4.25 15.38
N ASP A 253 16.91 5.45 15.92
CA ASP A 253 17.68 5.86 17.07
C ASP A 253 16.89 5.97 18.38
N GLY A 254 15.60 5.65 18.33
CA GLY A 254 14.74 5.52 19.51
C GLY A 254 14.14 6.83 20.03
N ASP A 255 14.21 7.92 19.27
CA ASP A 255 13.42 9.12 19.54
C ASP A 255 12.07 9.10 18.79
N LEU A 256 11.34 10.22 18.76
CA LEU A 256 9.99 10.30 18.18
C LEU A 256 10.01 10.76 16.72
N GLU A 257 11.12 11.26 16.20
CA GLU A 257 11.29 11.58 14.80
C GLU A 257 11.74 10.34 14.04
N ARG A 258 11.15 10.09 12.89
CA ARG A 258 11.59 8.99 12.01
C ARG A 258 12.77 9.37 11.16
N GLU A 259 13.65 8.42 10.97
CA GLU A 259 14.74 8.49 10.03
C GLU A 259 14.28 8.13 8.63
N ILE A 260 14.99 8.68 7.65
CA ILE A 260 14.76 8.47 6.23
C ILE A 260 15.63 7.30 5.77
N LEU A 261 14.99 6.21 5.38
CA LEU A 261 15.62 5.04 4.77
C LEU A 261 15.54 5.16 3.26
N ASP A 262 16.68 5.15 2.58
CA ASP A 262 16.75 5.20 1.12
C ASP A 262 17.83 4.26 0.58
N GLY A 263 17.77 3.97 -0.71
CA GLY A 263 18.73 3.17 -1.43
C GLY A 263 18.26 2.86 -2.84
N LYS A 264 19.23 2.58 -3.70
CA LYS A 264 18.96 2.15 -5.09
C LYS A 264 20.12 1.28 -5.59
N THR A 265 19.96 0.64 -6.73
CA THR A 265 20.87 -0.37 -7.27
C THR A 265 22.32 0.10 -7.42
N ASP A 266 22.53 1.38 -7.70
CA ASP A 266 23.84 2.00 -7.96
C ASP A 266 24.34 2.88 -6.80
N SER A 267 23.66 2.80 -5.65
CA SER A 267 24.02 3.57 -4.45
C SER A 267 23.83 2.73 -3.19
N PRO A 268 24.66 2.93 -2.15
CA PRO A 268 24.45 2.29 -0.86
C PRO A 268 23.07 2.61 -0.29
N ALA A 269 22.52 1.69 0.50
CA ALA A 269 21.40 2.03 1.36
C ALA A 269 21.87 2.97 2.46
N THR A 270 21.04 3.97 2.78
CA THR A 270 21.37 4.99 3.78
C THR A 270 20.22 5.17 4.76
N ILE A 271 20.58 5.47 6.01
CA ILE A 271 19.67 6.02 7.02
C ILE A 271 20.14 7.43 7.32
N SER A 272 19.22 8.38 7.18
CA SER A 272 19.51 9.81 7.40
C SER A 272 18.48 10.42 8.36
N LYS A 273 18.93 11.35 9.18
CA LYS A 273 18.11 12.11 10.13
C LYS A 273 18.02 13.56 9.75
N MET A 274 16.88 14.18 9.96
CA MET A 274 16.68 15.61 9.84
C MET A 274 17.15 16.29 11.13
N GLY A 275 18.10 17.21 11.01
CA GLY A 275 18.53 18.05 12.13
C GLY A 275 17.53 19.16 12.43
N THR A 276 17.63 19.76 13.62
CA THR A 276 16.78 20.90 14.02
C THR A 276 16.90 22.10 13.07
N ASP A 277 18.00 22.20 12.33
CA ASP A 277 18.24 23.22 11.30
C ASP A 277 17.58 22.88 9.93
N GLY A 278 16.81 21.80 9.85
CA GLY A 278 16.13 21.34 8.64
C GLY A 278 17.07 20.71 7.60
N LYS A 279 18.29 20.31 7.99
CA LYS A 279 19.23 19.64 7.09
C LYS A 279 19.33 18.15 7.41
N LEU A 280 19.61 17.36 6.38
CA LEU A 280 19.79 15.91 6.50
C LEU A 280 21.24 15.55 6.81
N THR A 281 21.43 14.66 7.78
CA THR A 281 22.70 14.03 8.13
C THR A 281 22.57 12.53 7.96
N THR A 282 23.52 11.91 7.24
CA THR A 282 23.56 10.45 7.09
C THR A 282 24.11 9.83 8.37
N LEU A 283 23.31 8.96 9.00
CA LEU A 283 23.68 8.21 10.22
C LEU A 283 24.34 6.88 9.87
N LEU A 284 23.85 6.22 8.82
CA LEU A 284 24.36 4.93 8.34
C LEU A 284 24.45 4.93 6.82
N SER A 285 25.54 4.35 6.32
CA SER A 285 25.69 3.99 4.91
C SER A 285 26.19 2.55 4.80
N THR A 286 25.60 1.77 3.92
CA THR A 286 26.01 0.39 3.64
C THR A 286 27.10 0.33 2.56
N ASP A 287 28.15 1.14 2.70
CA ASP A 287 29.21 1.29 1.69
C ASP A 287 29.72 -0.08 1.18
N GLY A 288 29.73 -0.23 -0.15
CA GLY A 288 30.08 -1.47 -0.82
C GLY A 288 28.94 -2.48 -0.93
N TYR A 289 27.76 -2.20 -0.36
CA TYR A 289 26.55 -3.04 -0.48
C TYR A 289 25.40 -2.20 -1.04
N TYR A 290 24.70 -2.76 -2.03
CA TYR A 290 23.65 -2.07 -2.75
C TYR A 290 22.35 -2.87 -2.65
N THR A 291 21.22 -2.19 -2.78
CA THR A 291 19.92 -2.85 -2.84
C THR A 291 19.82 -3.63 -4.16
N CYS A 292 19.13 -4.76 -4.15
CA CYS A 292 18.89 -5.56 -5.35
C CYS A 292 17.74 -5.03 -6.22
N ASN A 293 17.07 -3.97 -5.79
CA ASN A 293 15.95 -3.37 -6.50
C ASN A 293 16.41 -2.21 -7.39
N THR A 294 15.99 -2.22 -8.66
CA THR A 294 16.51 -1.32 -9.68
C THR A 294 15.94 0.10 -9.64
N THR A 295 14.69 0.28 -9.22
CA THR A 295 14.01 1.56 -9.41
C THR A 295 13.68 2.29 -8.11
N LYS A 296 13.42 1.56 -7.06
CA LYS A 296 12.79 2.11 -5.84
C LYS A 296 13.55 1.78 -4.56
N GLY A 297 14.65 1.05 -4.62
CA GLY A 297 15.45 0.68 -3.45
C GLY A 297 14.65 -0.01 -2.32
N THR A 298 13.55 -0.65 -2.67
CA THR A 298 12.52 -1.10 -1.76
C THR A 298 13.04 -2.24 -0.87
N PRO A 299 13.09 -2.11 0.47
CA PRO A 299 13.34 -3.23 1.36
C PRO A 299 12.17 -4.21 1.31
N CYS A 300 12.44 -5.48 1.49
CA CYS A 300 11.40 -6.50 1.59
C CYS A 300 10.67 -6.45 2.94
N LEU A 301 11.37 -5.97 3.97
CA LEU A 301 10.86 -5.86 5.34
C LEU A 301 11.62 -4.74 6.06
N SER A 302 10.90 -3.93 6.81
CA SER A 302 11.42 -3.06 7.86
C SER A 302 10.65 -3.39 9.14
N ALA A 303 11.33 -3.90 10.15
CA ALA A 303 10.70 -4.34 11.38
C ALA A 303 11.69 -4.33 12.54
N ASP A 304 11.17 -4.11 13.73
CA ASP A 304 11.88 -4.34 14.99
C ASP A 304 12.02 -5.84 15.23
N ILE A 305 13.19 -6.40 14.91
CA ILE A 305 13.47 -7.84 15.05
C ILE A 305 13.95 -8.25 16.44
N PHE A 306 14.29 -7.28 17.29
CA PHE A 306 14.74 -7.53 18.66
C PHE A 306 13.69 -7.21 19.72
N GLY A 307 12.57 -6.57 19.34
CA GLY A 307 11.53 -6.13 20.26
C GLY A 307 11.96 -4.95 21.13
N ASP A 308 12.91 -4.15 20.66
CA ASP A 308 13.42 -2.96 21.33
C ASP A 308 13.00 -1.65 20.64
N TRP A 309 12.10 -1.76 19.67
CA TRP A 309 11.45 -0.70 18.87
C TRP A 309 12.43 0.26 18.14
N ARG A 310 13.53 -0.36 17.65
CA ARG A 310 14.55 0.25 16.78
C ARG A 310 14.80 -0.58 15.54
#